data_742d8ca532076d06a33a35e94b3f1018
#
_entry.id   742d8ca532076d06a33a35e94b3f1018
#
_cell.length_a   1.000
_cell.length_b   1.000
_cell.length_c   1.000
_cell.angle_alpha   90.00
_cell.angle_beta   90.00
_cell.angle_gamma   90.00
#
_symmetry.space_group_name_H-M   'P 1'
#
loop_
_entity.id
_entity.type
_entity.pdbx_description
1 polymer ?
#
loop_
_entity_poly.entity_id
_entity_poly.type
_entity_poly.pdbx_seq_one_letter_code
_entity_poly.pdbx_strand_id
1 'polypeptide(L)'
;MDKIILNGCRFYGYHGAFAEEQTLGQIFVVDLELAVDLTKASQSDNLEDTVHYGLVFEAVQRQVEKEKYILIERLAGAICEDLFEQFPPIQSIKVRITKENPPINGHYKSVGIELERNR
;
A
#
# COMPACT_ATOMS: atom_id res chain seq x y z
N MET A 1 7.40 -17.23 6.28
CA MET A 1 8.46 -16.30 5.84
C MET A 1 8.42 -15.04 6.67
N ASP A 2 9.58 -14.40 6.86
CA ASP A 2 9.66 -13.16 7.60
C ASP A 2 8.91 -12.03 6.85
N LYS A 3 8.57 -10.98 7.57
CA LYS A 3 7.78 -9.88 7.00
C LYS A 3 8.34 -8.53 7.39
N ILE A 4 8.25 -7.59 6.45
CA ILE A 4 8.38 -6.17 6.71
C ILE A 4 6.96 -5.60 6.75
N ILE A 5 6.65 -4.83 7.77
CA ILE A 5 5.29 -4.36 8.02
C ILE A 5 5.28 -2.84 8.06
N LEU A 6 4.39 -2.24 7.25
CA LEU A 6 4.09 -0.81 7.31
C LEU A 6 2.62 -0.65 7.67
N ASN A 7 2.36 -0.10 8.83
CA ASN A 7 1.00 0.04 9.35
C ASN A 7 0.54 1.48 9.36
N GLY A 8 -0.71 1.69 8.92
CA GLY A 8 -1.37 2.97 9.10
C GLY A 8 -0.76 4.10 8.29
N CYS A 9 -0.21 3.83 7.12
CA CYS A 9 0.32 4.87 6.24
C CYS A 9 -0.82 5.70 5.69
N ARG A 10 -0.84 7.00 5.97
CA ARG A 10 -1.95 7.88 5.61
C ARG A 10 -1.51 8.83 4.51
N PHE A 11 -2.33 8.88 3.44
CA PHE A 11 -2.06 9.75 2.30
C PHE A 11 -3.36 10.37 1.83
N TYR A 12 -3.28 11.60 1.32
CA TYR A 12 -4.43 12.24 0.70
C TYR A 12 -4.43 11.92 -0.80
N GLY A 13 -5.54 11.37 -1.29
CA GLY A 13 -5.64 10.99 -2.68
C GLY A 13 -7.05 11.23 -3.25
N TYR A 14 -7.19 10.98 -4.56
CA TYR A 14 -8.39 11.32 -5.32
C TYR A 14 -8.95 10.11 -6.06
N HIS A 15 -8.84 8.94 -5.45
CA HIS A 15 -9.33 7.69 -6.03
C HIS A 15 -10.79 7.48 -5.68
N GLY A 16 -11.58 6.99 -6.62
CA GLY A 16 -12.97 6.64 -6.36
C GLY A 16 -13.79 6.61 -7.62
N ALA A 17 -14.94 5.91 -7.54
CA ALA A 17 -15.86 5.76 -8.66
C ALA A 17 -16.74 6.99 -8.86
N PHE A 18 -16.95 7.78 -7.82
CA PHE A 18 -17.81 8.96 -7.87
C PHE A 18 -17.00 10.22 -8.19
N ALA A 19 -17.63 11.14 -8.94
CA ALA A 19 -16.99 12.40 -9.30
C ALA A 19 -16.56 13.20 -8.06
N GLU A 20 -17.36 13.18 -7.00
CA GLU A 20 -17.06 13.88 -5.76
C GLU A 20 -15.78 13.38 -5.11
N GLU A 21 -15.54 12.07 -5.13
CA GLU A 21 -14.32 11.49 -4.60
C GLU A 21 -13.10 11.95 -5.40
N GLN A 22 -13.24 12.05 -6.72
CA GLN A 22 -12.15 12.46 -7.61
C GLN A 22 -11.86 13.95 -7.55
N THR A 23 -12.82 14.75 -7.12
CA THR A 23 -12.67 16.21 -7.05
C THR A 23 -12.22 16.68 -5.67
N LEU A 24 -12.85 16.15 -4.62
CA LEU A 24 -12.57 16.57 -3.24
C LEU A 24 -11.43 15.80 -2.60
N GLY A 25 -11.26 14.55 -2.99
CA GLY A 25 -10.27 13.66 -2.38
C GLY A 25 -10.62 13.28 -0.95
N GLN A 26 -9.77 12.45 -0.36
CA GLN A 26 -9.90 12.02 1.03
C GLN A 26 -8.60 11.34 1.49
N ILE A 27 -8.53 11.05 2.79
CA ILE A 27 -7.42 10.27 3.34
C ILE A 27 -7.65 8.79 3.01
N PHE A 28 -6.59 8.17 2.48
CA PHE A 28 -6.50 6.72 2.28
C PHE A 28 -5.48 6.18 3.28
N VAL A 29 -5.82 5.09 3.94
CA VAL A 29 -4.90 4.40 4.86
C VAL A 29 -4.42 3.14 4.20
N VAL A 30 -3.10 2.97 4.12
CA VAL A 30 -2.49 1.80 3.49
C VAL A 30 -1.71 1.02 4.55
N ASP A 31 -2.00 -0.27 4.65
CA ASP A 31 -1.27 -1.21 5.48
C ASP A 31 -0.64 -2.27 4.58
N LEU A 32 0.62 -2.58 4.82
CA LEU A 32 1.40 -3.52 4.02
C LEU A 32 2.06 -4.57 4.88
N GLU A 33 2.06 -5.81 4.38
CA GLU A 33 2.95 -6.86 4.85
C GLU A 33 3.71 -7.38 3.65
N LEU A 34 5.04 -7.29 3.72
CA LEU A 34 5.93 -7.71 2.64
C LEU A 34 6.68 -8.96 3.10
N ALA A 35 6.46 -10.09 2.43
CA ALA A 35 7.18 -11.31 2.74
C ALA A 35 8.59 -11.21 2.14
N VAL A 36 9.59 -11.18 3.00
CA VAL A 36 11.00 -11.06 2.65
C VAL A 36 11.80 -11.95 3.58
N ASP A 37 12.79 -12.64 3.04
CA ASP A 37 13.72 -13.39 3.89
C ASP A 37 14.65 -12.41 4.59
N LEU A 38 14.53 -12.27 5.90
CA LEU A 38 15.30 -11.33 6.72
C LEU A 38 16.44 -12.01 7.49
N THR A 39 16.71 -13.27 7.19
CA THR A 39 17.73 -14.04 7.91
C THR A 39 19.10 -13.35 7.82
N LYS A 40 19.53 -13.00 6.63
CA LYS A 40 20.84 -12.38 6.40
C LYS A 40 20.95 -11.03 7.10
N ALA A 41 19.94 -10.17 6.94
CA ALA A 41 19.93 -8.86 7.57
C ALA A 41 19.93 -8.96 9.11
N SER A 42 19.26 -9.98 9.65
CA SER A 42 19.22 -10.20 11.10
C SER A 42 20.58 -10.56 11.70
N GLN A 43 21.53 -10.95 10.87
CA GLN A 43 22.86 -11.35 11.30
C GLN A 43 23.93 -10.33 10.89
N SER A 44 23.80 -9.70 9.73
CA SER A 44 24.82 -8.83 9.15
C SER A 44 24.74 -7.37 9.61
N ASP A 45 23.55 -6.93 9.99
CA ASP A 45 23.28 -5.52 10.28
C ASP A 45 23.60 -4.61 9.09
N ASN A 46 23.43 -5.13 7.87
CA ASN A 46 23.72 -4.42 6.63
C ASN A 46 22.42 -4.09 5.90
N LEU A 47 22.18 -2.80 5.63
CA LEU A 47 21.00 -2.32 4.93
C LEU A 47 20.82 -2.99 3.56
N GLU A 48 21.92 -3.33 2.88
CA GLU A 48 21.89 -3.99 1.57
C GLU A 48 21.30 -5.40 1.62
N ASP A 49 21.20 -6.01 2.80
CA ASP A 49 20.67 -7.35 2.97
C ASP A 49 19.16 -7.39 3.26
N THR A 50 18.49 -6.25 3.19
CA THR A 50 17.07 -6.13 3.44
C THR A 50 16.40 -5.29 2.35
N VAL A 51 15.09 -5.04 2.50
CA VAL A 51 14.35 -4.08 1.70
C VAL A 51 14.21 -2.80 2.52
N HIS A 52 14.58 -1.67 1.93
CA HIS A 52 14.53 -0.38 2.59
C HIS A 52 13.08 0.10 2.67
N TYR A 53 12.43 -0.01 3.84
CA TYR A 53 11.01 0.32 3.98
C TYR A 53 10.70 1.80 3.72
N GLY A 54 11.66 2.71 3.91
CA GLY A 54 11.49 4.12 3.56
C GLY A 54 11.26 4.32 2.06
N LEU A 55 11.96 3.55 1.22
CA LEU A 55 11.76 3.58 -0.23
C LEU A 55 10.45 2.92 -0.63
N VAL A 56 10.04 1.89 0.12
CA VAL A 56 8.70 1.28 -0.06
C VAL A 56 7.62 2.32 0.23
N PHE A 57 7.74 3.04 1.34
CA PHE A 57 6.81 4.10 1.70
C PHE A 57 6.70 5.14 0.58
N GLU A 58 7.82 5.59 0.03
CA GLU A 58 7.84 6.57 -1.05
C GLU A 58 7.14 6.05 -2.32
N ALA A 59 7.33 4.76 -2.65
CA ALA A 59 6.67 4.16 -3.79
C ALA A 59 5.15 4.13 -3.61
N VAL A 60 4.69 3.74 -2.42
CA VAL A 60 3.26 3.74 -2.08
C VAL A 60 2.70 5.16 -2.13
N GLN A 61 3.41 6.11 -1.56
CA GLN A 61 3.01 7.52 -1.56
C GLN A 61 2.79 8.04 -2.98
N ARG A 62 3.70 7.72 -3.91
CA ARG A 62 3.54 8.15 -5.32
C ARG A 62 2.27 7.59 -5.93
N GLN A 63 1.97 6.31 -5.69
CA GLN A 63 0.77 5.69 -6.23
C GLN A 63 -0.51 6.32 -5.67
N VAL A 64 -0.54 6.62 -4.38
CA VAL A 64 -1.72 7.20 -3.76
C VAL A 64 -1.88 8.67 -4.12
N GLU A 65 -0.82 9.46 -4.09
CA GLU A 65 -0.89 10.92 -4.23
C GLU A 65 -0.80 11.40 -5.67
N LYS A 66 -0.08 10.69 -6.54
CA LYS A 66 0.19 11.17 -7.92
C LYS A 66 -0.66 10.52 -8.98
N GLU A 67 -1.24 9.35 -8.69
CA GLU A 67 -2.11 8.66 -9.63
C GLU A 67 -3.57 8.81 -9.21
N LYS A 68 -4.49 8.56 -10.14
CA LYS A 68 -5.93 8.61 -9.86
C LYS A 68 -6.57 7.37 -10.47
N TYR A 69 -7.10 6.51 -9.62
CA TYR A 69 -7.79 5.29 -10.04
C TYR A 69 -9.27 5.35 -9.66
N ILE A 70 -10.09 4.66 -10.42
CA ILE A 70 -11.53 4.55 -10.13
C ILE A 70 -11.77 3.64 -8.93
N LEU A 71 -11.00 2.56 -8.85
CA LEU A 71 -11.16 1.54 -7.81
C LEU A 71 -9.94 1.48 -6.90
N ILE A 72 -10.17 1.35 -5.60
CA ILE A 72 -9.06 1.11 -4.66
C ILE A 72 -8.42 -0.26 -4.90
N GLU A 73 -9.17 -1.21 -5.47
CA GLU A 73 -8.60 -2.50 -5.92
C GLU A 73 -7.51 -2.28 -6.96
N ARG A 74 -7.72 -1.36 -7.90
CA ARG A 74 -6.69 -1.04 -8.90
C ARG A 74 -5.51 -0.33 -8.28
N LEU A 75 -5.75 0.60 -7.35
CA LEU A 75 -4.67 1.24 -6.60
C LEU A 75 -3.81 0.19 -5.89
N ALA A 76 -4.45 -0.76 -5.22
CA ALA A 76 -3.75 -1.84 -4.53
C ALA A 76 -2.94 -2.71 -5.50
N GLY A 77 -3.52 -3.04 -6.65
CA GLY A 77 -2.83 -3.79 -7.70
C GLY A 77 -1.61 -3.05 -8.24
N ALA A 78 -1.75 -1.74 -8.48
CA ALA A 78 -0.66 -0.90 -8.96
C ALA A 78 0.46 -0.81 -7.93
N ILE A 79 0.13 -0.74 -6.64
CA ILE A 79 1.12 -0.77 -5.56
C ILE A 79 1.89 -2.08 -5.60
N CYS A 80 1.20 -3.22 -5.72
CA CYS A 80 1.87 -4.52 -5.80
C CYS A 80 2.80 -4.61 -7.01
N GLU A 81 2.34 -4.20 -8.19
CA GLU A 81 3.14 -4.21 -9.41
C GLU A 81 4.42 -3.39 -9.25
N ASP A 82 4.28 -2.17 -8.72
CA ASP A 82 5.39 -1.25 -8.53
C ASP A 82 6.42 -1.80 -7.53
N LEU A 83 5.95 -2.32 -6.40
CA LEU A 83 6.82 -2.86 -5.36
C LEU A 83 7.55 -4.13 -5.83
N PHE A 84 6.88 -5.01 -6.57
CA PHE A 84 7.54 -6.19 -7.15
C PHE A 84 8.62 -5.80 -8.15
N GLU A 85 8.38 -4.77 -8.94
CA GLU A 85 9.35 -4.29 -9.92
C GLU A 85 10.57 -3.66 -9.24
N GLN A 86 10.36 -2.79 -8.27
CA GLN A 86 11.44 -2.04 -7.63
C GLN A 86 12.22 -2.83 -6.58
N PHE A 87 11.59 -3.83 -5.97
CA PHE A 87 12.18 -4.56 -4.83
C PHE A 87 12.18 -6.07 -5.07
N PRO A 88 13.16 -6.59 -5.82
CA PRO A 88 13.22 -8.01 -6.16
C PRO A 88 13.16 -8.99 -4.98
N PRO A 89 13.67 -8.67 -3.77
CA PRO A 89 13.59 -9.59 -2.63
C PRO A 89 12.17 -9.85 -2.12
N ILE A 90 11.19 -9.02 -2.47
CA ILE A 90 9.81 -9.21 -2.01
C ILE A 90 9.21 -10.44 -2.72
N GLN A 91 8.74 -11.43 -1.93
CA GLN A 91 8.16 -12.66 -2.46
C GLN A 91 6.64 -12.60 -2.54
N SER A 92 6.00 -11.94 -1.58
CA SER A 92 4.57 -11.73 -1.59
C SER A 92 4.21 -10.44 -0.88
N ILE A 93 3.04 -9.90 -1.20
CA ILE A 93 2.55 -8.64 -0.64
C ILE A 93 1.11 -8.84 -0.20
N LYS A 94 0.81 -8.45 1.04
CA LYS A 94 -0.55 -8.24 1.49
C LYS A 94 -0.74 -6.73 1.64
N VAL A 95 -1.70 -6.17 0.92
CA VAL A 95 -2.00 -4.74 0.96
C VAL A 95 -3.44 -4.52 1.34
N ARG A 96 -3.66 -3.69 2.35
CA ARG A 96 -5.00 -3.25 2.76
C ARG A 96 -5.11 -1.76 2.53
N ILE A 97 -6.18 -1.34 1.86
CA ILE A 97 -6.47 0.09 1.64
C ILE A 97 -7.84 0.39 2.20
N THR A 98 -7.92 1.40 3.06
CA THR A 98 -9.18 1.81 3.65
C THR A 98 -9.46 3.29 3.40
N LYS A 99 -10.75 3.59 3.22
CA LYS A 99 -11.29 4.95 3.15
C LYS A 99 -12.04 5.23 4.44
N GLU A 100 -11.75 6.34 5.07
CA GLU A 100 -12.46 6.72 6.30
C GLU A 100 -13.78 7.45 5.99
N ASN A 101 -13.88 8.10 4.84
CA ASN A 101 -15.04 8.89 4.44
C ASN A 101 -15.56 8.54 3.04
N PRO A 102 -15.92 7.27 2.77
CA PRO A 102 -16.53 6.93 1.48
C PRO A 102 -17.95 7.52 1.41
N PRO A 103 -18.48 7.75 0.18
CA PRO A 103 -19.79 8.36 0.01
C PRO A 103 -20.93 7.34 0.21
N ILE A 104 -20.96 6.70 1.38
CA ILE A 104 -22.02 5.78 1.80
C ILE A 104 -22.77 6.42 2.95
N ASN A 105 -24.08 6.50 2.82
CA ASN A 105 -24.93 7.08 3.86
C ASN A 105 -25.10 6.09 5.00
N GLY A 106 -24.48 6.36 6.15
CA GLY A 106 -24.55 5.47 7.31
C GLY A 106 -23.45 5.78 8.31
N HIS A 107 -23.35 4.92 9.32
CA HIS A 107 -22.35 5.04 10.39
C HIS A 107 -21.43 3.84 10.37
N TYR A 108 -20.14 4.06 10.19
CA TYR A 108 -19.10 3.03 10.13
C TYR A 108 -17.75 3.66 10.43
N LYS A 109 -16.77 2.85 10.77
CA LYS A 109 -15.42 3.33 11.01
C LYS A 109 -14.69 3.60 9.68
N SER A 110 -14.74 2.63 8.79
CA SER A 110 -14.05 2.71 7.50
C SER A 110 -14.57 1.63 6.57
N VAL A 111 -14.23 1.77 5.29
CA VAL A 111 -14.50 0.75 4.26
C VAL A 111 -13.20 0.52 3.51
N GLY A 112 -12.91 -0.72 3.18
CA GLY A 112 -11.66 -1.01 2.49
C GLY A 112 -11.64 -2.36 1.82
N ILE A 113 -10.49 -2.65 1.22
CA ILE A 113 -10.19 -3.94 0.59
C ILE A 113 -8.83 -4.44 1.05
N GLU A 114 -8.61 -5.72 0.90
CA GLU A 114 -7.33 -6.34 1.15
C GLU A 114 -7.01 -7.29 0.02
N LEU A 115 -5.83 -7.15 -0.56
CA LEU A 115 -5.32 -8.04 -1.60
C LEU A 115 -4.06 -8.74 -1.11
N GLU A 116 -3.88 -9.97 -1.57
CA GLU A 116 -2.64 -10.70 -1.37
C GLU A 116 -2.13 -11.18 -2.72
N ARG A 117 -0.87 -10.89 -3.04
CA ARG A 117 -0.27 -11.24 -4.32
C ARG A 117 1.09 -11.89 -4.10
N ASN A 118 1.35 -12.93 -4.88
CA ASN A 118 2.65 -13.58 -4.92
C ASN A 118 3.39 -13.14 -6.19
N ARG A 119 4.72 -13.11 -6.09
CA ARG A 119 5.55 -12.83 -7.22
C ARG A 119 5.38 -13.88 -8.32
#